data_904953bd82301e0c08e8fb7d4e681ab5
#
_entry.id   904953bd82301e0c08e8fb7d4e681ab5
#
_cell.length_a   1.000
_cell.length_b   1.000
_cell.length_c   1.000
_cell.angle_alpha   90.00
_cell.angle_beta   90.00
_cell.angle_gamma   90.00
#
_symmetry.space_group_name_H-M   'P 1'
#
loop_
_entity.id
_entity.type
_entity.pdbx_description
1 polymer ?
#
loop_
_entity_poly.entity_id
_entity_poly.type
_entity_poly.pdbx_seq_one_letter_code
_entity_poly.pdbx_strand_id
1 'polypeptide(L)'
;MVKEEDGFTLIEMMIVLLIISVLVLIAIPNVTKHSKSIDDKGCEAFVRMAQGQVEAYKMEKHKIPSVDELIEEDYLPKGAKCPDGTDISIENGMVIALNKDGTSLDDEDN
;
A
#
# COMPACT_ATOMS: atom_id res chain seq x y z
N MET A 1 -24.02 -32.88 -18.19
CA MET A 1 -23.59 -32.55 -18.81
C MET A 1 -24.01 -32.14 -19.98
N VAL A 2 -24.83 -32.39 -20.37
CA VAL A 2 -25.31 -32.13 -21.54
C VAL A 2 -25.71 -30.77 -21.89
N LYS A 3 -25.87 -29.90 -20.98
CA LYS A 3 -26.27 -28.56 -21.28
C LYS A 3 -25.17 -27.63 -21.61
N GLU A 4 -23.99 -28.15 -21.66
CA GLU A 4 -22.85 -27.30 -21.92
C GLU A 4 -22.87 -26.66 -23.29
N GLU A 5 -23.46 -27.37 -24.25
CA GLU A 5 -23.49 -26.83 -25.58
C GLU A 5 -24.37 -25.60 -25.69
N ASP A 6 -25.33 -25.49 -24.82
CA ASP A 6 -26.24 -24.36 -24.83
C ASP A 6 -25.79 -23.23 -23.94
N GLY A 7 -24.64 -23.40 -23.32
CA GLY A 7 -24.19 -22.42 -22.36
C GLY A 7 -24.72 -22.71 -20.97
N PHE A 8 -24.60 -21.74 -20.10
CA PHE A 8 -25.05 -21.92 -18.73
C PHE A 8 -26.57 -21.87 -18.64
N THR A 9 -27.09 -22.73 -17.78
CA THR A 9 -28.52 -22.68 -17.54
C THR A 9 -28.82 -21.61 -16.50
N LEU A 10 -30.07 -21.20 -16.43
CA LEU A 10 -30.48 -20.21 -15.45
C LEU A 10 -30.22 -20.65 -14.04
N ILE A 11 -30.55 -21.88 -13.72
CA ILE A 11 -30.35 -22.38 -12.35
C ILE A 11 -28.87 -22.53 -12.01
N GLU A 12 -28.06 -22.84 -13.01
CA GLU A 12 -26.65 -22.94 -12.80
C GLU A 12 -26.06 -21.59 -12.41
N MET A 13 -26.49 -20.53 -13.09
CA MET A 13 -26.02 -19.19 -12.73
C MET A 13 -26.53 -18.79 -11.36
N MET A 14 -27.74 -19.16 -11.00
CA MET A 14 -28.26 -18.83 -9.70
C MET A 14 -27.46 -19.50 -8.59
N ILE A 15 -27.06 -20.73 -8.80
CA ILE A 15 -26.26 -21.46 -7.83
C ILE A 15 -24.89 -20.83 -7.70
N VAL A 16 -24.29 -20.44 -8.81
CA VAL A 16 -22.99 -19.79 -8.78
C VAL A 16 -23.03 -18.48 -7.98
N LEU A 17 -24.06 -17.67 -8.23
CA LEU A 17 -24.20 -16.43 -7.49
C LEU A 17 -24.41 -16.67 -6.00
N LEU A 18 -25.16 -17.71 -5.67
CA LEU A 18 -25.38 -18.06 -4.27
C LEU A 18 -24.06 -18.41 -3.59
N ILE A 19 -23.25 -19.23 -4.25
CA ILE A 19 -21.98 -19.66 -3.68
C ILE A 19 -21.05 -18.47 -3.48
N ILE A 20 -20.96 -17.62 -4.48
CA ILE A 20 -20.12 -16.43 -4.39
C ILE A 20 -20.58 -15.54 -3.25
N SER A 21 -21.90 -15.36 -3.09
CA SER A 21 -22.43 -14.52 -2.03
C SER A 21 -22.05 -15.05 -0.65
N VAL A 22 -22.17 -16.36 -0.47
CA VAL A 22 -21.82 -16.98 0.81
C VAL A 22 -20.34 -16.82 1.12
N LEU A 23 -19.50 -17.06 0.11
CA LEU A 23 -18.06 -16.96 0.31
C LEU A 23 -17.64 -15.53 0.64
N VAL A 24 -18.27 -14.55 0.00
CA VAL A 24 -17.97 -13.15 0.27
C VAL A 24 -18.34 -12.80 1.72
N LEU A 25 -19.48 -13.28 2.19
CA LEU A 25 -19.90 -13.00 3.56
C LEU A 25 -18.93 -13.57 4.59
N ILE A 26 -18.35 -14.72 4.29
CA ILE A 26 -17.39 -15.34 5.20
C ILE A 26 -16.07 -14.61 5.17
N ALA A 27 -15.67 -14.11 4.01
CA ALA A 27 -14.36 -13.51 3.81
C ALA A 27 -14.24 -12.11 4.40
N ILE A 28 -15.34 -11.34 4.41
CA ILE A 28 -15.28 -9.94 4.83
C ILE A 28 -14.65 -9.72 6.21
N PRO A 29 -15.02 -10.47 7.25
CA PRO A 29 -14.40 -10.26 8.56
C PRO A 29 -12.89 -10.49 8.54
N ASN A 30 -12.43 -11.47 7.77
CA ASN A 30 -11.02 -11.74 7.66
C ASN A 30 -10.27 -10.61 6.96
N VAL A 31 -10.89 -10.03 5.95
CA VAL A 31 -10.27 -8.92 5.23
C VAL A 31 -10.02 -7.75 6.17
N THR A 32 -10.95 -7.49 7.08
CA THR A 32 -10.82 -6.40 8.02
C THR A 32 -9.60 -6.58 8.92
N LYS A 33 -9.36 -7.79 9.39
CA LYS A 33 -8.19 -8.07 10.21
C LYS A 33 -6.90 -7.94 9.43
N HIS A 34 -6.88 -8.48 8.24
CA HIS A 34 -5.68 -8.45 7.41
C HIS A 34 -5.35 -7.06 6.92
N SER A 35 -6.35 -6.20 6.82
CA SER A 35 -6.14 -4.85 6.35
C SER A 35 -5.17 -4.09 7.24
N LYS A 36 -5.29 -4.27 8.56
CA LYS A 36 -4.39 -3.59 9.47
C LYS A 36 -2.96 -4.07 9.31
N SER A 37 -2.78 -5.37 9.15
CA SER A 37 -1.45 -5.94 8.92
C SER A 37 -0.87 -5.45 7.60
N ILE A 38 -1.71 -5.33 6.58
CA ILE A 38 -1.29 -4.84 5.28
C ILE A 38 -0.84 -3.39 5.37
N ASP A 39 -1.52 -2.58 6.17
CA ASP A 39 -1.13 -1.19 6.32
C ASP A 39 0.24 -1.05 6.96
N ASP A 40 0.53 -1.86 7.97
CA ASP A 40 1.85 -1.83 8.61
C ASP A 40 2.94 -2.26 7.64
N LYS A 41 2.70 -3.34 6.92
CA LYS A 41 3.66 -3.83 5.92
C LYS A 41 3.75 -2.87 4.75
N GLY A 42 2.64 -2.24 4.41
CA GLY A 42 2.61 -1.27 3.32
C GLY A 42 3.45 -0.06 3.61
N CYS A 43 3.46 0.39 4.87
CA CYS A 43 4.30 1.54 5.23
C CYS A 43 5.77 1.18 5.10
N GLU A 44 6.15 -0.02 5.54
CA GLU A 44 7.52 -0.49 5.39
C GLU A 44 7.92 -0.55 3.92
N ALA A 45 7.05 -1.10 3.09
CA ALA A 45 7.32 -1.19 1.66
C ALA A 45 7.38 0.19 1.02
N PHE A 46 6.51 1.09 1.44
CA PHE A 46 6.50 2.44 0.90
C PHE A 46 7.80 3.18 1.23
N VAL A 47 8.28 3.01 2.47
CA VAL A 47 9.53 3.62 2.88
C VAL A 47 10.69 3.10 2.02
N ARG A 48 10.71 1.80 1.74
CA ARG A 48 11.75 1.23 0.89
C ARG A 48 11.66 1.74 -0.53
N MET A 49 10.45 1.89 -1.05
CA MET A 49 10.26 2.43 -2.38
C MET A 49 10.76 3.87 -2.44
N ALA A 50 10.40 4.67 -1.44
CA ALA A 50 10.82 6.06 -1.39
C ALA A 50 12.32 6.16 -1.28
N GLN A 51 12.96 5.24 -0.53
CA GLN A 51 14.41 5.22 -0.42
C GLN A 51 15.05 5.00 -1.78
N GLY A 52 14.45 4.13 -2.59
CA GLY A 52 14.93 3.93 -3.96
C GLY A 52 14.87 5.20 -4.78
N GLN A 53 13.80 5.98 -4.60
CA GLN A 53 13.68 7.24 -5.31
C GLN A 53 14.70 8.27 -4.84
N VAL A 54 15.02 8.26 -3.54
CA VAL A 54 16.07 9.12 -3.01
C VAL A 54 17.41 8.79 -3.68
N GLU A 55 17.71 7.50 -3.79
CA GLU A 55 18.97 7.10 -4.41
C GLU A 55 19.01 7.49 -5.89
N ALA A 56 17.90 7.34 -6.58
CA ALA A 56 17.82 7.74 -7.98
C ALA A 56 18.04 9.23 -8.14
N TYR A 57 17.43 10.02 -7.26
CA TYR A 57 17.59 11.46 -7.30
C TYR A 57 19.05 11.85 -7.04
N LYS A 58 19.67 11.20 -6.06
CA LYS A 58 21.07 11.49 -5.74
C LYS A 58 21.99 11.17 -6.92
N MET A 59 21.70 10.11 -7.62
CA MET A 59 22.50 9.75 -8.79
C MET A 59 22.34 10.75 -9.92
N GLU A 60 21.16 11.31 -10.05
CA GLU A 60 20.89 12.25 -11.12
C GLU A 60 21.26 13.70 -10.79
N LYS A 61 20.94 14.13 -9.60
CA LYS A 61 21.13 15.51 -9.20
C LYS A 61 22.35 15.73 -8.30
N HIS A 62 22.95 14.67 -7.81
CA HIS A 62 24.14 14.72 -6.96
C HIS A 62 23.93 15.49 -5.67
N LYS A 63 22.72 15.39 -5.11
CA LYS A 63 22.43 16.00 -3.81
C LYS A 63 21.33 15.21 -3.13
N ILE A 64 21.19 15.39 -1.82
CA ILE A 64 20.17 14.72 -1.05
C ILE A 64 18.87 15.49 -1.15
N PRO A 65 17.78 14.87 -1.61
CA PRO A 65 16.51 15.58 -1.78
C PRO A 65 15.71 15.59 -0.48
N SER A 66 14.75 16.52 -0.43
CA SER A 66 13.71 16.46 0.58
C SER A 66 12.51 15.78 -0.04
N VAL A 67 11.51 15.44 0.80
CA VAL A 67 10.30 14.83 0.28
C VAL A 67 9.62 15.77 -0.72
N ASP A 68 9.60 17.07 -0.42
CA ASP A 68 8.97 18.02 -1.32
C ASP A 68 9.67 18.06 -2.68
N GLU A 69 10.99 17.97 -2.67
CA GLU A 69 11.73 17.98 -3.94
C GLU A 69 11.43 16.74 -4.76
N LEU A 70 11.28 15.60 -4.11
CA LEU A 70 10.93 14.37 -4.81
C LEU A 70 9.55 14.47 -5.46
N ILE A 71 8.62 15.12 -4.77
CA ILE A 71 7.28 15.30 -5.31
C ILE A 71 7.31 16.28 -6.47
N GLU A 72 8.05 17.37 -6.35
CA GLU A 72 8.14 18.37 -7.41
C GLU A 72 8.77 17.82 -8.67
N GLU A 73 9.74 16.93 -8.53
CA GLU A 73 10.43 16.34 -9.68
C GLU A 73 9.79 15.07 -10.17
N ASP A 74 8.60 14.75 -9.66
CA ASP A 74 7.83 13.58 -10.09
C ASP A 74 8.46 12.24 -9.73
N TYR A 75 9.33 12.23 -8.74
CA TYR A 75 9.86 10.96 -8.21
C TYR A 75 8.87 10.31 -7.27
N LEU A 76 8.04 11.11 -6.60
CA LEU A 76 6.97 10.61 -5.73
C LEU A 76 5.67 11.31 -6.09
N PRO A 77 4.54 10.65 -5.89
CA PRO A 77 3.24 11.27 -6.16
C PRO A 77 2.92 12.33 -5.13
N LYS A 78 2.03 13.24 -5.50
CA LYS A 78 1.58 14.28 -4.57
C LYS A 78 0.91 13.62 -3.37
N GLY A 79 1.18 14.16 -2.20
CA GLY A 79 0.61 13.60 -0.99
C GLY A 79 1.17 12.25 -0.60
N ALA A 80 2.39 11.94 -1.07
CA ALA A 80 3.01 10.64 -0.78
C ALA A 80 3.15 10.42 0.72
N LYS A 81 2.63 9.31 1.18
CA LYS A 81 2.73 8.92 2.58
C LYS A 81 2.35 7.45 2.68
N CYS A 82 2.55 6.87 3.86
CA CYS A 82 2.22 5.48 4.05
C CYS A 82 0.73 5.22 3.90
N PRO A 83 0.36 3.99 3.53
CA PRO A 83 -1.07 3.67 3.37
C PRO A 83 -1.91 3.94 4.61
N ASP A 84 -1.32 3.85 5.80
CA ASP A 84 -2.06 4.10 7.03
C ASP A 84 -2.13 5.58 7.39
N GLY A 85 -1.61 6.45 6.51
CA GLY A 85 -1.65 7.87 6.74
C GLY A 85 -0.42 8.44 7.42
N THR A 86 0.54 7.61 7.77
CA THR A 86 1.77 8.05 8.40
C THR A 86 2.63 8.82 7.40
N ASP A 87 3.10 9.98 7.80
CA ASP A 87 3.97 10.78 6.93
C ASP A 87 5.38 10.24 6.94
N ILE A 88 6.14 10.60 5.93
CA ILE A 88 7.55 10.21 5.83
C ILE A 88 8.42 11.46 5.82
N SER A 89 9.67 11.26 6.15
CA SER A 89 10.66 12.35 6.15
C SER A 89 11.98 11.78 5.67
N ILE A 90 12.90 12.67 5.29
CA ILE A 90 14.23 12.26 4.85
C ILE A 90 15.25 12.92 5.77
N GLU A 91 16.05 12.09 6.42
CA GLU A 91 17.13 12.58 7.29
C GLU A 91 18.43 11.94 6.87
N ASN A 92 19.40 12.78 6.55
CA ASN A 92 20.71 12.30 6.12
C ASN A 92 20.65 11.33 4.95
N GLY A 93 19.67 11.55 4.07
CA GLY A 93 19.50 10.71 2.89
C GLY A 93 18.74 9.43 3.12
N MET A 94 18.23 9.23 4.33
CA MET A 94 17.43 8.04 4.65
C MET A 94 15.97 8.41 4.85
N VAL A 95 15.09 7.63 4.25
CA VAL A 95 13.66 7.84 4.41
C VAL A 95 13.21 7.18 5.71
N ILE A 96 12.50 7.93 6.53
CA ILE A 96 11.96 7.40 7.77
C ILE A 96 10.46 7.68 7.84
N ALA A 97 9.74 6.84 8.55
CA ALA A 97 8.32 7.03 8.79
C ALA A 97 8.17 7.78 10.11
N LEU A 98 7.25 8.75 10.12
CA LEU A 98 7.00 9.54 11.31
C LEU A 98 5.77 9.03 12.02
N ASN A 99 5.73 9.27 13.35
CA ASN A 99 4.53 8.97 14.09
C ASN A 99 3.49 10.04 13.78
N LYS A 100 2.27 9.78 14.16
CA LYS A 100 1.20 10.75 13.93
C LYS A 100 1.47 12.08 14.63
N ASP A 101 2.32 12.06 15.65
CA ASP A 101 2.67 13.29 16.35
C ASP A 101 3.94 13.93 15.76
N GLY A 102 4.46 13.38 14.67
CA GLY A 102 5.59 13.98 13.98
C GLY A 102 6.96 13.48 14.37
N THR A 103 7.03 12.51 15.28
CA THR A 103 8.34 11.97 15.68
C THR A 103 8.65 10.72 14.89
N SER A 104 9.94 10.40 14.83
CA SER A 104 10.40 9.21 14.15
C SER A 104 9.96 7.95 14.88
N LEU A 105 9.53 6.94 14.14
CA LEU A 105 9.15 5.68 14.74
C LEU A 105 10.33 5.00 15.43
N ASP A 106 11.54 5.27 14.94
CA ASP A 106 12.73 4.67 15.53
C ASP A 106 12.97 5.15 16.94
N ASP A 107 12.52 6.36 17.26
CA ASP A 107 12.71 6.91 18.58
C ASP A 107 11.86 6.25 19.65
N GLU A 108 10.78 5.60 19.23
CA GLU A 108 9.88 4.98 20.18
C GLU A 108 10.41 3.68 20.75
N ASP A 109 11.29 3.03 20.01
CA ASP A 109 11.81 1.75 20.46
C ASP A 109 12.79 1.86 21.60
N ASN A 110 13.18 3.07 21.93
CA ASN A 110 14.07 3.31 23.04
C ASN A 110 13.34 3.82 24.24
#